data_8d7239776362eb795d1939d9b6ad5b18
#
_entry.id   8d7239776362eb795d1939d9b6ad5b18
#
_cell.length_a   1.000
_cell.length_b   1.000
_cell.length_c   1.000
_cell.angle_alpha   90.00
_cell.angle_beta   90.00
_cell.angle_gamma   90.00
#
_symmetry.space_group_name_H-M   'P 1'
#
loop_
_entity.id
_entity.type
_entity.pdbx_description
1 polymer ?
#
loop_
_entity_poly.entity_id
_entity_poly.type
_entity_poly.pdbx_seq_one_letter_code
_entity_poly.pdbx_strand_id
1 'polypeptide(L)'
;MLRLAFAATLALVWGTMAGEPLPGLTAALAVQILASMPRPPRVGQAAALVVVISGTAAAAFAVAAAFADRLLVLTPALGVLFFVGFTMRERAAGRPSLPATMLLNATAVVPVLTVQANVLGAGVVATLGSAAVRAIFIVWFMYALFPAAEEAAATSASAVAARAKGIPLNEHVGTTRTLAKVAIVLPAQLFYLAEPTALAFPALLGLITFLSAEDASVGRVQLTILLLGNLVGSIAAAIASAVLDVGPALPALALMGLLGSLGFARWIIAGRRRPGDAVALTGLVTFLMLFGLAASPTSFEVPVLDRIADIGMLSLYTVGATALLLPLSEPRPPVGSADRAARA
;
A
#
# COMPACT_ATOMS: atom_id res chain seq x y z
N MET A 1 17.76 -2.46 11.32
CA MET A 1 17.85 -3.62 10.44
C MET A 1 17.17 -4.84 11.05
N LEU A 2 17.72 -5.41 12.11
CA LEU A 2 17.16 -6.60 12.77
C LEU A 2 15.70 -6.44 13.18
N ARG A 3 15.33 -5.30 13.79
CA ARG A 3 13.96 -5.01 14.22
C ARG A 3 12.92 -5.20 13.10
N LEU A 4 13.23 -4.71 11.89
CA LEU A 4 12.31 -4.80 10.75
C LEU A 4 12.21 -6.23 10.23
N ALA A 5 13.36 -6.93 10.10
CA ALA A 5 13.38 -8.31 9.61
C ALA A 5 12.70 -9.28 10.60
N PHE A 6 12.99 -9.15 11.89
CA PHE A 6 12.34 -9.99 12.92
C PHE A 6 10.84 -9.70 13.03
N ALA A 7 10.43 -8.43 12.94
CA ALA A 7 9.01 -8.08 12.95
C ALA A 7 8.27 -8.72 11.77
N ALA A 8 8.83 -8.61 10.57
CA ALA A 8 8.26 -9.19 9.36
C ALA A 8 8.10 -10.72 9.49
N THR A 9 9.16 -11.39 9.92
CA THR A 9 9.18 -12.85 10.08
C THR A 9 8.21 -13.31 11.16
N LEU A 10 8.24 -12.67 12.34
CA LEU A 10 7.35 -13.01 13.45
C LEU A 10 5.88 -12.83 13.06
N ALA A 11 5.58 -11.73 12.37
CA ALA A 11 4.23 -11.46 11.91
C ALA A 11 3.74 -12.48 10.88
N LEU A 12 4.60 -12.87 9.96
CA LEU A 12 4.31 -13.88 8.94
C LEU A 12 4.04 -15.25 9.59
N VAL A 13 4.93 -15.70 10.47
CA VAL A 13 4.79 -16.99 11.19
C VAL A 13 3.53 -16.98 12.04
N TRP A 14 3.28 -15.90 12.78
CA TRP A 14 2.06 -15.81 13.60
C TRP A 14 0.80 -15.86 12.75
N GLY A 15 0.74 -15.08 11.64
CA GLY A 15 -0.41 -15.11 10.74
C GLY A 15 -0.68 -16.52 10.16
N THR A 16 0.40 -17.21 9.75
CA THR A 16 0.30 -18.59 9.25
C THR A 16 -0.17 -19.56 10.34
N MET A 17 0.38 -19.49 11.55
CA MET A 17 -0.04 -20.33 12.68
C MET A 17 -1.48 -20.06 13.11
N ALA A 18 -1.93 -18.82 12.99
CA ALA A 18 -3.30 -18.41 13.29
C ALA A 18 -4.30 -18.81 12.18
N GLY A 19 -3.85 -19.41 11.08
CA GLY A 19 -4.70 -19.79 9.96
C GLY A 19 -5.28 -18.59 9.22
N GLU A 20 -4.56 -17.46 9.19
CA GLU A 20 -5.04 -16.28 8.46
C GLU A 20 -5.11 -16.56 6.97
N PRO A 21 -6.16 -16.11 6.27
CA PRO A 21 -6.24 -16.24 4.82
C PRO A 21 -5.16 -15.41 4.10
N LEU A 22 -4.65 -14.36 4.74
CA LEU A 22 -3.62 -13.46 4.23
C LEU A 22 -2.52 -13.22 5.29
N PRO A 23 -1.67 -14.22 5.61
CA PRO A 23 -0.65 -14.09 6.65
C PRO A 23 0.35 -12.95 6.40
N GLY A 24 0.65 -12.68 5.11
CA GLY A 24 1.52 -11.58 4.69
C GLY A 24 0.99 -10.20 5.04
N LEU A 25 -0.32 -10.03 5.24
CA LEU A 25 -0.94 -8.74 5.55
C LEU A 25 -0.48 -8.19 6.92
N THR A 26 -0.49 -9.04 7.95
CA THR A 26 0.01 -8.68 9.28
C THR A 26 1.48 -8.27 9.22
N ALA A 27 2.29 -9.00 8.44
CA ALA A 27 3.70 -8.70 8.25
C ALA A 27 3.93 -7.37 7.50
N ALA A 28 3.17 -7.13 6.42
CA ALA A 28 3.23 -5.89 5.66
C ALA A 28 2.86 -4.67 6.51
N LEU A 29 1.78 -4.77 7.31
CA LEU A 29 1.36 -3.71 8.23
C LEU A 29 2.41 -3.44 9.31
N ALA A 30 2.98 -4.47 9.93
CA ALA A 30 4.04 -4.31 10.93
C ALA A 30 5.27 -3.59 10.36
N VAL A 31 5.69 -3.98 9.16
CA VAL A 31 6.80 -3.34 8.44
C VAL A 31 6.50 -1.89 8.12
N GLN A 32 5.31 -1.58 7.61
CA GLN A 32 4.91 -0.21 7.27
C GLN A 32 4.86 0.69 8.51
N ILE A 33 4.31 0.19 9.62
CA ILE A 33 4.29 0.93 10.89
C ILE A 33 5.72 1.18 11.39
N LEU A 34 6.58 0.15 11.40
CA LEU A 34 7.99 0.29 11.83
C LEU A 34 8.80 1.22 10.92
N ALA A 35 8.54 1.23 9.62
CA ALA A 35 9.23 2.11 8.68
C ALA A 35 8.76 3.56 8.79
N SER A 36 7.48 3.80 9.13
CA SER A 36 6.89 5.13 9.21
C SER A 36 7.08 5.80 10.57
N MET A 37 7.23 5.04 11.65
CA MET A 37 7.30 5.56 13.01
C MET A 37 8.67 5.31 13.64
N PRO A 38 9.42 6.37 14.04
CA PRO A 38 10.72 6.21 14.70
C PRO A 38 10.59 5.76 16.17
N ARG A 39 9.41 5.91 16.77
CA ARG A 39 9.07 5.51 18.14
C ARG A 39 7.85 4.61 18.16
N PRO A 40 7.69 3.75 19.20
CA PRO A 40 6.48 2.95 19.33
C PRO A 40 5.24 3.85 19.43
N PRO A 41 4.13 3.49 18.75
CA PRO A 41 2.89 4.24 18.84
C PRO A 41 2.38 4.22 20.30
N ARG A 42 1.92 5.37 20.80
CA ARG A 42 1.21 5.43 22.08
C ARG A 42 -0.10 4.66 21.98
N VAL A 43 -0.63 4.16 23.10
CA VAL A 43 -1.88 3.36 23.12
C VAL A 43 -3.02 4.07 22.37
N GLY A 44 -3.22 5.37 22.59
CA GLY A 44 -4.25 6.14 21.88
C GLY A 44 -4.00 6.23 20.37
N GLN A 45 -2.74 6.35 19.94
CA GLN A 45 -2.37 6.34 18.51
C GLN A 45 -2.57 4.96 17.89
N ALA A 46 -2.22 3.91 18.63
CA ALA A 46 -2.43 2.53 18.20
C ALA A 46 -3.93 2.22 18.06
N ALA A 47 -4.74 2.60 19.03
CA ALA A 47 -6.19 2.45 18.96
C ALA A 47 -6.79 3.23 17.77
N ALA A 48 -6.36 4.47 17.56
CA ALA A 48 -6.80 5.28 16.42
C ALA A 48 -6.40 4.62 15.08
N LEU A 49 -5.22 4.02 15.00
CA LEU A 49 -4.76 3.28 13.82
C LEU A 49 -5.67 2.09 13.51
N VAL A 50 -5.98 1.27 14.53
CA VAL A 50 -6.89 0.12 14.39
C VAL A 50 -8.28 0.58 13.94
N VAL A 51 -8.82 1.62 14.58
CA VAL A 51 -10.15 2.18 14.24
C VAL A 51 -10.17 2.68 12.79
N VAL A 52 -9.13 3.39 12.35
CA VAL A 52 -9.04 3.89 10.96
C VAL A 52 -8.95 2.74 9.98
N ILE A 53 -8.08 1.74 10.21
CA ILE A 53 -7.93 0.59 9.30
C ILE A 53 -9.23 -0.20 9.24
N SER A 54 -9.79 -0.57 10.38
CA SER A 54 -11.04 -1.37 10.44
C SER A 54 -12.24 -0.59 9.92
N GLY A 55 -12.35 0.69 10.26
CA GLY A 55 -13.46 1.55 9.83
C GLY A 55 -13.47 1.80 8.32
N THR A 56 -12.31 2.06 7.72
CA THR A 56 -12.21 2.23 6.26
C THR A 56 -12.47 0.93 5.52
N ALA A 57 -12.00 -0.20 6.04
CA ALA A 57 -12.29 -1.51 5.49
C ALA A 57 -13.78 -1.86 5.61
N ALA A 58 -14.40 -1.59 6.75
CA ALA A 58 -15.83 -1.80 6.97
C ALA A 58 -16.69 -0.93 6.04
N ALA A 59 -16.31 0.33 5.82
CA ALA A 59 -17.01 1.21 4.88
C ALA A 59 -16.92 0.68 3.44
N ALA A 60 -15.73 0.29 2.99
CA ALA A 60 -15.54 -0.29 1.67
C ALA A 60 -16.31 -1.62 1.51
N PHE A 61 -16.30 -2.46 2.55
CA PHE A 61 -17.06 -3.71 2.58
C PHE A 61 -18.57 -3.47 2.52
N ALA A 62 -19.09 -2.55 3.33
CA ALA A 62 -20.52 -2.25 3.36
C ALA A 62 -21.03 -1.82 1.98
N VAL A 63 -20.26 -0.97 1.27
CA VAL A 63 -20.59 -0.56 -0.10
C VAL A 63 -20.52 -1.76 -1.06
N ALA A 64 -19.46 -2.57 -0.98
CA ALA A 64 -19.30 -3.73 -1.84
C ALA A 64 -20.41 -4.76 -1.61
N ALA A 65 -20.71 -5.10 -0.37
CA ALA A 65 -21.74 -6.08 0.00
C ALA A 65 -23.16 -5.61 -0.38
N ALA A 66 -23.44 -4.30 -0.23
CA ALA A 66 -24.75 -3.75 -0.60
C ALA A 66 -25.03 -3.79 -2.11
N PHE A 67 -23.98 -3.76 -2.94
CA PHE A 67 -24.11 -3.61 -4.40
C PHE A 67 -23.35 -4.68 -5.20
N ALA A 68 -22.91 -5.78 -4.56
CA ALA A 68 -22.13 -6.86 -5.21
C ALA A 68 -22.79 -7.36 -6.50
N ASP A 69 -24.10 -7.58 -6.47
CA ASP A 69 -24.88 -8.09 -7.61
C ASP A 69 -25.25 -7.01 -8.65
N ARG A 70 -24.85 -5.76 -8.40
CA ARG A 70 -25.26 -4.60 -9.23
C ARG A 70 -24.04 -3.74 -9.58
N LEU A 71 -23.18 -4.23 -10.46
CA LEU A 71 -21.96 -3.53 -10.86
C LEU A 71 -22.18 -2.09 -11.33
N LEU A 72 -23.32 -1.81 -12.01
CA LEU A 72 -23.69 -0.46 -12.44
C LEU A 72 -23.89 0.52 -11.27
N VAL A 73 -24.29 0.04 -10.10
CA VAL A 73 -24.46 0.85 -8.89
C VAL A 73 -23.17 0.83 -8.05
N LEU A 74 -22.50 -0.31 -8.00
CA LEU A 74 -21.23 -0.45 -7.29
C LEU A 74 -20.17 0.50 -7.84
N THR A 75 -20.06 0.62 -9.15
CA THR A 75 -19.07 1.49 -9.82
C THR A 75 -19.12 2.95 -9.34
N PRO A 76 -20.25 3.67 -9.44
CA PRO A 76 -20.32 5.05 -8.95
C PRO A 76 -20.14 5.13 -7.42
N ALA A 77 -20.60 4.14 -6.66
CA ALA A 77 -20.41 4.12 -5.21
C ALA A 77 -18.91 4.01 -4.84
N LEU A 78 -18.15 3.15 -5.51
CA LEU A 78 -16.68 3.10 -5.38
C LEU A 78 -16.04 4.41 -5.84
N GLY A 79 -16.54 5.01 -6.92
CA GLY A 79 -16.11 6.32 -7.40
C GLY A 79 -16.22 7.41 -6.33
N VAL A 80 -17.31 7.41 -5.56
CA VAL A 80 -17.50 8.33 -4.43
C VAL A 80 -16.48 8.07 -3.33
N LEU A 81 -16.22 6.82 -2.96
CA LEU A 81 -15.21 6.48 -1.95
C LEU A 81 -13.80 6.91 -2.40
N PHE A 82 -13.42 6.65 -3.65
CA PHE A 82 -12.15 7.13 -4.20
C PHE A 82 -12.09 8.65 -4.22
N PHE A 83 -13.17 9.31 -4.63
CA PHE A 83 -13.24 10.78 -4.63
C PHE A 83 -13.02 11.36 -3.22
N VAL A 84 -13.69 10.82 -2.22
CA VAL A 84 -13.51 11.21 -0.82
C VAL A 84 -12.05 10.97 -0.37
N GLY A 85 -11.51 9.79 -0.65
CA GLY A 85 -10.14 9.43 -0.30
C GLY A 85 -9.09 10.36 -0.94
N PHE A 86 -9.19 10.62 -2.24
CA PHE A 86 -8.28 11.56 -2.93
C PHE A 86 -8.47 13.00 -2.46
N THR A 87 -9.71 13.45 -2.22
CA THR A 87 -9.97 14.79 -1.68
C THR A 87 -9.35 14.95 -0.28
N MET A 88 -9.51 13.95 0.59
CA MET A 88 -8.86 13.95 1.91
C MET A 88 -7.33 13.99 1.78
N ARG A 89 -6.78 13.27 0.80
CA ARG A 89 -5.34 13.23 0.54
C ARG A 89 -4.81 14.58 0.06
N GLU A 90 -5.50 15.21 -0.88
CA GLU A 90 -5.11 16.52 -1.42
C GLU A 90 -5.24 17.65 -0.40
N ARG A 91 -6.30 17.62 0.45
CA ARG A 91 -6.44 18.56 1.58
C ARG A 91 -5.31 18.44 2.60
N ALA A 92 -4.71 17.27 2.72
CA ALA A 92 -3.56 17.09 3.60
C ALA A 92 -2.28 17.80 3.13
N ALA A 93 -2.27 18.36 1.91
CA ALA A 93 -1.21 19.20 1.34
C ALA A 93 0.20 18.63 1.60
N GLY A 94 0.48 17.43 1.04
CA GLY A 94 1.79 16.77 1.21
C GLY A 94 2.06 16.16 2.58
N ARG A 95 1.18 16.37 3.56
CA ARG A 95 1.27 15.67 4.84
C ARG A 95 0.78 14.24 4.71
N PRO A 96 1.43 13.26 5.36
CA PRO A 96 0.93 11.89 5.34
C PRO A 96 -0.45 11.84 6.01
N SER A 97 -1.50 11.61 5.22
CA SER A 97 -2.87 11.41 5.72
C SER A 97 -3.14 9.91 5.77
N LEU A 98 -2.94 9.31 6.94
CA LEU A 98 -3.21 7.91 7.16
C LEU A 98 -4.66 7.51 6.84
N PRO A 99 -5.70 8.26 7.29
CA PRO A 99 -7.09 7.91 6.96
C PRO A 99 -7.37 7.90 5.46
N ALA A 100 -6.85 8.89 4.72
CA ALA A 100 -7.02 8.95 3.28
C ALA A 100 -6.34 7.76 2.58
N THR A 101 -5.11 7.44 2.97
CA THR A 101 -4.37 6.31 2.40
C THR A 101 -5.07 4.99 2.71
N MET A 102 -5.54 4.79 3.93
CA MET A 102 -6.25 3.57 4.33
C MET A 102 -7.61 3.44 3.61
N LEU A 103 -8.36 4.54 3.46
CA LEU A 103 -9.61 4.54 2.71
C LEU A 103 -9.38 4.17 1.24
N LEU A 104 -8.39 4.77 0.59
CA LEU A 104 -8.05 4.48 -0.80
C LEU A 104 -7.65 3.01 -0.99
N ASN A 105 -6.77 2.50 -0.11
CA ASN A 105 -6.31 1.12 -0.15
C ASN A 105 -7.45 0.13 0.14
N ALA A 106 -8.29 0.41 1.14
CA ALA A 106 -9.44 -0.42 1.46
C ALA A 106 -10.45 -0.44 0.30
N THR A 107 -10.72 0.72 -0.33
CA THR A 107 -11.63 0.82 -1.49
C THR A 107 -11.10 0.05 -2.69
N ALA A 108 -9.78 -0.07 -2.85
CA ALA A 108 -9.19 -0.87 -3.92
C ALA A 108 -9.28 -2.37 -3.66
N VAL A 109 -8.96 -2.82 -2.45
CA VAL A 109 -8.77 -4.24 -2.13
C VAL A 109 -10.07 -4.92 -1.70
N VAL A 110 -10.81 -4.30 -0.78
CA VAL A 110 -11.96 -4.95 -0.12
C VAL A 110 -13.10 -5.30 -1.09
N PRO A 111 -13.50 -4.42 -2.04
CA PRO A 111 -14.55 -4.76 -3.00
C PRO A 111 -14.19 -5.93 -3.92
N VAL A 112 -12.93 -6.00 -4.37
CA VAL A 112 -12.45 -7.11 -5.20
C VAL A 112 -12.58 -8.43 -4.44
N LEU A 113 -12.08 -8.47 -3.20
CA LEU A 113 -12.21 -9.64 -2.34
C LEU A 113 -13.66 -10.00 -2.00
N THR A 114 -14.53 -8.99 -1.84
CA THR A 114 -15.94 -9.21 -1.51
C THR A 114 -16.70 -9.80 -2.69
N VAL A 115 -16.47 -9.30 -3.90
CA VAL A 115 -17.19 -9.75 -5.11
C VAL A 115 -16.68 -11.12 -5.57
N GLN A 116 -15.36 -11.36 -5.51
CA GLN A 116 -14.75 -12.60 -5.98
C GLN A 116 -14.98 -13.77 -5.02
N ALA A 117 -15.11 -13.51 -3.74
CA ALA A 117 -15.27 -14.54 -2.72
C ALA A 117 -16.41 -14.15 -1.76
N ASN A 118 -17.65 -14.44 -2.14
CA ASN A 118 -18.86 -14.19 -1.34
C ASN A 118 -18.76 -14.63 0.14
N VAL A 119 -17.84 -15.55 0.47
CA VAL A 119 -17.58 -16.06 1.82
C VAL A 119 -16.54 -15.21 2.56
N LEU A 120 -15.66 -14.47 1.85
CA LEU A 120 -14.54 -13.75 2.47
C LEU A 120 -14.88 -12.32 2.91
N GLY A 121 -15.97 -11.74 2.41
CA GLY A 121 -16.24 -10.31 2.60
C GLY A 121 -16.26 -9.84 4.06
N ALA A 122 -17.06 -10.44 4.93
CA ALA A 122 -17.06 -10.12 6.36
C ALA A 122 -15.76 -10.59 7.04
N GLY A 123 -15.22 -11.72 6.61
CA GLY A 123 -13.93 -12.24 7.05
C GLY A 123 -12.76 -11.29 6.75
N VAL A 124 -12.78 -10.59 5.60
CA VAL A 124 -11.71 -9.64 5.23
C VAL A 124 -11.64 -8.46 6.19
N VAL A 125 -12.77 -7.89 6.59
CA VAL A 125 -12.79 -6.78 7.57
C VAL A 125 -12.26 -7.25 8.93
N ALA A 126 -12.70 -8.42 9.39
CA ALA A 126 -12.21 -9.03 10.62
C ALA A 126 -10.71 -9.34 10.53
N THR A 127 -10.24 -9.87 9.39
CA THR A 127 -8.83 -10.16 9.13
C THR A 127 -7.99 -8.89 9.13
N LEU A 128 -8.43 -7.81 8.46
CA LEU A 128 -7.73 -6.52 8.45
C LEU A 128 -7.66 -5.92 9.85
N GLY A 129 -8.74 -5.95 10.61
CA GLY A 129 -8.78 -5.47 11.99
C GLY A 129 -7.86 -6.28 12.91
N SER A 130 -7.93 -7.60 12.85
CA SER A 130 -7.08 -8.49 13.66
C SER A 130 -5.60 -8.39 13.24
N ALA A 131 -5.31 -8.28 11.95
CA ALA A 131 -3.96 -8.05 11.43
C ALA A 131 -3.37 -6.74 11.92
N ALA A 132 -4.17 -5.66 11.94
CA ALA A 132 -3.73 -4.36 12.49
C ALA A 132 -3.40 -4.44 13.98
N VAL A 133 -4.25 -5.11 14.77
CA VAL A 133 -3.99 -5.33 16.20
C VAL A 133 -2.70 -6.12 16.42
N ARG A 134 -2.54 -7.25 15.74
CA ARG A 134 -1.33 -8.08 15.83
C ARG A 134 -0.08 -7.33 15.38
N ALA A 135 -0.16 -6.59 14.27
CA ALA A 135 0.95 -5.77 13.80
C ALA A 135 1.41 -4.77 14.86
N ILE A 136 0.48 -4.11 15.57
CA ILE A 136 0.80 -3.18 16.65
C ILE A 136 1.48 -3.89 17.82
N PHE A 137 0.97 -5.06 18.25
CA PHE A 137 1.61 -5.85 19.30
C PHE A 137 3.03 -6.25 18.93
N ILE A 138 3.24 -6.71 17.70
CA ILE A 138 4.56 -7.07 17.18
C ILE A 138 5.47 -5.84 17.16
N VAL A 139 4.96 -4.69 16.73
CA VAL A 139 5.71 -3.43 16.74
C VAL A 139 6.16 -3.07 18.16
N TRP A 140 5.27 -3.10 19.15
CA TRP A 140 5.64 -2.85 20.55
C TRP A 140 6.67 -3.84 21.06
N PHE A 141 6.48 -5.13 20.77
CA PHE A 141 7.41 -6.18 21.15
C PHE A 141 8.80 -5.95 20.53
N MET A 142 8.85 -5.56 19.25
CA MET A 142 10.12 -5.27 18.57
C MET A 142 10.83 -4.02 19.11
N TYR A 143 10.06 -3.01 19.57
CA TYR A 143 10.65 -1.86 20.24
C TYR A 143 11.16 -2.19 21.65
N ALA A 144 10.55 -3.15 22.33
CA ALA A 144 11.04 -3.65 23.63
C ALA A 144 12.33 -4.45 23.49
N LEU A 145 12.42 -5.32 22.45
CA LEU A 145 13.62 -6.12 22.18
C LEU A 145 14.79 -5.32 21.59
N PHE A 146 14.48 -4.38 20.71
CA PHE A 146 15.45 -3.59 19.97
C PHE A 146 15.13 -2.10 20.15
N PRO A 147 15.51 -1.48 21.27
CA PRO A 147 15.24 -0.07 21.51
C PRO A 147 15.85 0.81 20.41
N ALA A 148 15.16 1.88 20.04
CA ALA A 148 15.66 2.83 19.06
C ALA A 148 16.79 3.65 19.70
N ALA A 149 17.89 3.86 18.97
CA ALA A 149 18.89 4.83 19.38
C ALA A 149 18.26 6.22 19.41
N GLU A 150 18.38 6.95 20.51
CA GLU A 150 17.74 8.25 20.72
C GLU A 150 18.06 9.29 19.65
N GLU A 151 19.31 9.31 19.16
CA GLU A 151 19.76 10.21 18.08
C GLU A 151 19.01 10.00 16.77
N ALA A 152 18.72 8.76 16.36
CA ALA A 152 17.99 8.46 15.14
C ALA A 152 16.51 8.88 15.25
N ALA A 153 15.92 8.80 16.44
CA ALA A 153 14.56 9.21 16.72
C ALA A 153 14.40 10.74 16.69
N ALA A 154 15.37 11.49 17.21
CA ALA A 154 15.36 12.95 17.22
C ALA A 154 15.50 13.53 15.81
N THR A 155 16.42 12.98 14.99
CA THR A 155 16.65 13.44 13.61
C THR A 155 15.43 13.18 12.71
N SER A 156 14.78 12.03 12.85
CA SER A 156 13.59 11.68 12.07
C SER A 156 12.38 12.54 12.47
N ALA A 157 12.17 12.80 13.76
CA ALA A 157 11.07 13.62 14.27
C ALA A 157 11.23 15.08 13.82
N SER A 158 12.45 15.63 13.84
CA SER A 158 12.70 17.00 13.38
C SER A 158 12.53 17.17 11.87
N ALA A 159 12.93 16.17 11.06
CA ALA A 159 12.74 16.18 9.62
C ALA A 159 11.25 16.11 9.23
N VAL A 160 10.45 15.29 9.92
CA VAL A 160 8.99 15.20 9.72
C VAL A 160 8.31 16.50 10.16
N ALA A 161 8.72 17.08 11.29
CA ALA A 161 8.18 18.34 11.80
C ALA A 161 8.54 19.53 10.90
N ALA A 162 9.77 19.59 10.38
CA ALA A 162 10.22 20.62 9.45
C ALA A 162 9.43 20.56 8.13
N ARG A 163 9.20 19.34 7.61
CA ARG A 163 8.41 19.13 6.39
C ARG A 163 6.94 19.51 6.59
N ALA A 164 6.39 19.31 7.80
CA ALA A 164 5.00 19.67 8.13
C ALA A 164 4.78 21.18 8.35
N LYS A 165 5.81 21.94 8.74
CA LYS A 165 5.68 23.38 9.02
C LYS A 165 5.71 24.28 7.78
N GLY A 166 6.24 23.82 6.65
CA GLY A 166 6.51 24.66 5.47
C GLY A 166 5.44 24.65 4.37
N ILE A 167 4.42 23.81 4.47
CA ILE A 167 3.45 23.64 3.38
C ILE A 167 2.11 24.25 3.82
N PRO A 168 1.64 25.34 3.18
CA PRO A 168 0.31 25.89 3.44
C PRO A 168 -0.75 24.82 3.08
N LEU A 169 -1.83 24.78 3.88
CA LEU A 169 -3.01 23.98 3.54
C LEU A 169 -3.55 24.51 2.21
N ASN A 170 -3.65 23.63 1.22
CA ASN A 170 -4.19 23.99 -0.07
C ASN A 170 -5.71 24.07 0.06
N GLU A 171 -6.26 25.28 0.26
CA GLU A 171 -7.70 25.49 0.41
C GLU A 171 -8.49 25.22 -0.89
N HIS A 172 -7.81 25.27 -2.03
CA HIS A 172 -8.41 25.01 -3.34
C HIS A 172 -7.98 23.64 -3.86
N VAL A 173 -8.63 22.60 -3.39
CA VAL A 173 -8.52 21.27 -4.00
C VAL A 173 -9.21 21.34 -5.36
N GLY A 174 -8.45 21.16 -6.43
CA GLY A 174 -9.01 21.14 -7.79
C GLY A 174 -9.89 19.90 -7.98
N THR A 175 -11.22 20.09 -7.85
CA THR A 175 -12.22 19.01 -8.04
C THR A 175 -12.00 18.26 -9.35
N THR A 176 -11.60 18.97 -10.40
CA THR A 176 -11.29 18.39 -11.71
C THR A 176 -10.12 17.41 -11.65
N ARG A 177 -9.06 17.75 -10.89
CA ARG A 177 -7.89 16.86 -10.71
C ARG A 177 -8.28 15.61 -9.93
N THR A 178 -9.06 15.75 -8.88
CA THR A 178 -9.59 14.62 -8.11
C THR A 178 -10.45 13.71 -8.98
N LEU A 179 -11.34 14.28 -9.80
CA LEU A 179 -12.17 13.51 -10.72
C LEU A 179 -11.33 12.78 -11.78
N ALA A 180 -10.28 13.40 -12.31
CA ALA A 180 -9.37 12.75 -13.25
C ALA A 180 -8.68 11.53 -12.61
N LYS A 181 -8.24 11.62 -11.34
CA LYS A 181 -7.67 10.49 -10.60
C LYS A 181 -8.69 9.36 -10.43
N VAL A 182 -9.93 9.70 -10.08
CA VAL A 182 -11.03 8.71 -9.99
C VAL A 182 -11.28 8.06 -11.34
N ALA A 183 -11.32 8.83 -12.43
CA ALA A 183 -11.53 8.32 -13.78
C ALA A 183 -10.39 7.38 -14.24
N ILE A 184 -9.17 7.52 -13.68
CA ILE A 184 -8.06 6.60 -13.94
C ILE A 184 -8.19 5.32 -13.11
N VAL A 185 -8.59 5.42 -11.83
CA VAL A 185 -8.65 4.24 -10.94
C VAL A 185 -9.84 3.35 -11.24
N LEU A 186 -11.01 3.92 -11.56
CA LEU A 186 -12.25 3.16 -11.73
C LEU A 186 -12.19 2.09 -12.83
N PRO A 187 -11.67 2.32 -14.04
CA PRO A 187 -11.56 1.26 -15.06
C PRO A 187 -10.65 0.12 -14.63
N ALA A 188 -9.51 0.44 -13.96
CA ALA A 188 -8.62 -0.56 -13.40
C ALA A 188 -9.33 -1.39 -12.32
N GLN A 189 -10.06 -0.73 -11.43
CA GLN A 189 -10.86 -1.39 -10.40
C GLN A 189 -11.92 -2.32 -11.00
N LEU A 190 -12.63 -1.87 -12.04
CA LEU A 190 -13.64 -2.67 -12.74
C LEU A 190 -13.04 -3.88 -13.42
N PHE A 191 -11.87 -3.73 -14.03
CA PHE A 191 -11.15 -4.86 -14.61
C PHE A 191 -10.90 -5.95 -13.56
N TYR A 192 -10.39 -5.59 -12.38
CA TYR A 192 -10.15 -6.55 -11.30
C TYR A 192 -11.43 -7.09 -10.64
N LEU A 193 -12.52 -6.36 -10.69
CA LEU A 193 -13.83 -6.87 -10.25
C LEU A 193 -14.41 -7.91 -11.23
N ALA A 194 -14.14 -7.74 -12.53
CA ALA A 194 -14.62 -8.63 -13.58
C ALA A 194 -13.75 -9.89 -13.77
N GLU A 195 -12.45 -9.79 -13.47
CA GLU A 195 -11.47 -10.86 -13.66
C GLU A 195 -11.11 -11.53 -12.33
N PRO A 196 -11.74 -12.68 -11.99
CA PRO A 196 -11.59 -13.30 -10.67
C PRO A 196 -10.20 -13.89 -10.40
N THR A 197 -9.37 -14.07 -11.44
CA THR A 197 -8.02 -14.62 -11.32
C THR A 197 -6.97 -13.56 -11.00
N ALA A 198 -7.31 -12.29 -11.19
CA ALA A 198 -6.38 -11.19 -11.02
C ALA A 198 -6.26 -10.76 -9.54
N LEU A 199 -5.44 -11.45 -8.77
CA LEU A 199 -5.07 -11.06 -7.40
C LEU A 199 -3.98 -9.97 -7.38
N ALA A 200 -4.07 -9.00 -8.28
CA ALA A 200 -3.04 -7.96 -8.42
C ALA A 200 -3.25 -6.77 -7.45
N PHE A 201 -3.58 -7.05 -6.18
CA PHE A 201 -3.65 -6.01 -5.14
C PHE A 201 -2.41 -5.10 -5.10
N PRO A 202 -1.17 -5.62 -5.22
CA PRO A 202 0.00 -4.76 -5.26
C PRO A 202 -0.04 -3.73 -6.39
N ALA A 203 -0.59 -4.11 -7.53
CA ALA A 203 -0.67 -3.24 -8.70
C ALA A 203 -1.71 -2.12 -8.50
N LEU A 204 -2.92 -2.44 -7.97
CA LEU A 204 -3.92 -1.43 -7.61
C LEU A 204 -3.43 -0.47 -6.53
N LEU A 205 -2.80 -1.00 -5.47
CA LEU A 205 -2.20 -0.19 -4.42
C LEU A 205 -1.13 0.74 -4.97
N GLY A 206 -0.43 0.26 -5.97
CA GLY A 206 0.55 1.01 -6.69
C GLY A 206 -0.02 2.15 -7.50
N LEU A 207 -1.06 1.89 -8.26
CA LEU A 207 -1.78 2.92 -9.01
C LEU A 207 -2.27 4.04 -8.07
N ILE A 208 -2.86 3.66 -6.93
CA ILE A 208 -3.31 4.62 -5.93
C ILE A 208 -2.16 5.44 -5.35
N THR A 209 -1.05 4.79 -5.03
CA THR A 209 0.14 5.45 -4.48
C THR A 209 0.71 6.45 -5.49
N PHE A 210 0.77 6.06 -6.76
CA PHE A 210 1.17 6.93 -7.86
C PHE A 210 0.26 8.15 -8.01
N LEU A 211 -1.06 7.94 -8.07
CA LEU A 211 -2.04 9.02 -8.21
C LEU A 211 -2.14 9.92 -6.97
N SER A 212 -1.67 9.43 -5.83
CA SER A 212 -1.55 10.21 -4.60
C SER A 212 -0.35 11.15 -4.57
N ALA A 213 0.58 11.05 -5.54
CA ALA A 213 1.70 11.98 -5.67
C ALA A 213 1.22 13.36 -6.15
N GLU A 214 1.85 14.42 -5.62
CA GLU A 214 1.45 15.80 -5.91
C GLU A 214 1.97 16.30 -7.27
N ASP A 215 3.16 15.86 -7.67
CA ASP A 215 3.84 16.28 -8.88
C ASP A 215 4.09 15.16 -9.88
N ALA A 216 4.00 15.44 -11.17
CA ALA A 216 4.26 14.48 -12.24
C ALA A 216 5.72 13.97 -12.26
N SER A 217 6.68 14.77 -11.81
CA SER A 217 8.08 14.36 -11.66
C SER A 217 8.25 13.37 -10.51
N VAL A 218 7.61 13.65 -9.37
CA VAL A 218 7.52 12.76 -8.21
C VAL A 218 6.78 11.49 -8.61
N GLY A 219 5.71 11.61 -9.42
CA GLY A 219 4.94 10.49 -9.94
C GLY A 219 5.79 9.51 -10.74
N ARG A 220 6.66 9.98 -11.65
CA ARG A 220 7.54 9.09 -12.44
C ARG A 220 8.54 8.34 -11.58
N VAL A 221 9.16 9.02 -10.62
CA VAL A 221 10.06 8.36 -9.66
C VAL A 221 9.30 7.33 -8.84
N GLN A 222 8.10 7.66 -8.40
CA GLN A 222 7.26 6.79 -7.59
C GLN A 222 6.76 5.56 -8.38
N LEU A 223 6.44 5.73 -9.67
CA LEU A 223 6.11 4.63 -10.57
C LEU A 223 7.31 3.68 -10.75
N THR A 224 8.51 4.22 -10.96
CA THR A 224 9.73 3.42 -11.09
C THR A 224 10.00 2.64 -9.79
N ILE A 225 9.86 3.29 -8.63
CA ILE A 225 10.00 2.65 -7.31
C ILE A 225 9.02 1.49 -7.18
N LEU A 226 7.78 1.71 -7.57
CA LEU A 226 6.72 0.73 -7.49
C LEU A 226 6.98 -0.46 -8.40
N LEU A 227 7.30 -0.20 -9.68
CA LEU A 227 7.59 -1.24 -10.65
C LEU A 227 8.77 -2.11 -10.23
N LEU A 228 9.89 -1.47 -9.92
CA LEU A 228 11.10 -2.18 -9.51
C LEU A 228 10.90 -2.90 -8.18
N GLY A 229 10.22 -2.26 -7.21
CA GLY A 229 9.93 -2.87 -5.92
C GLY A 229 9.04 -4.10 -6.07
N ASN A 230 7.94 -3.99 -6.81
CA ASN A 230 7.04 -5.12 -7.05
C ASN A 230 7.74 -6.25 -7.81
N LEU A 231 8.52 -5.93 -8.85
CA LEU A 231 9.24 -6.93 -9.62
C LEU A 231 10.24 -7.70 -8.75
N VAL A 232 11.09 -6.98 -8.01
CA VAL A 232 12.10 -7.62 -7.15
C VAL A 232 11.44 -8.38 -5.99
N GLY A 233 10.37 -7.81 -5.39
CA GLY A 233 9.60 -8.48 -4.35
C GLY A 233 8.93 -9.77 -4.85
N SER A 234 8.37 -9.76 -6.05
CA SER A 234 7.74 -10.94 -6.67
C SER A 234 8.76 -12.04 -6.98
N ILE A 235 9.92 -11.67 -7.55
CA ILE A 235 11.00 -12.63 -7.82
C ILE A 235 11.50 -13.27 -6.51
N ALA A 236 11.73 -12.45 -5.48
CA ALA A 236 12.15 -12.96 -4.19
C ALA A 236 11.10 -13.89 -3.54
N ALA A 237 9.82 -13.54 -3.66
CA ALA A 237 8.71 -14.38 -3.19
C ALA A 237 8.65 -15.71 -3.94
N ALA A 238 8.80 -15.69 -5.27
CA ALA A 238 8.81 -16.88 -6.09
C ALA A 238 9.95 -17.84 -5.71
N ILE A 239 11.16 -17.31 -5.51
CA ILE A 239 12.31 -18.12 -5.08
C ILE A 239 12.04 -18.73 -3.69
N ALA A 240 11.54 -17.93 -2.74
CA ALA A 240 11.24 -18.40 -1.40
C ALA A 240 10.11 -19.45 -1.39
N SER A 241 9.08 -19.29 -2.23
CA SER A 241 7.98 -20.24 -2.37
C SER A 241 8.45 -21.56 -2.97
N ALA A 242 9.30 -21.53 -4.01
CA ALA A 242 9.87 -22.73 -4.59
C ALA A 242 10.68 -23.57 -3.59
N VAL A 243 11.35 -22.92 -2.64
CA VAL A 243 12.02 -23.62 -1.52
C VAL A 243 11.01 -24.22 -0.55
N LEU A 244 9.90 -23.54 -0.30
CA LEU A 244 8.84 -24.02 0.59
C LEU A 244 8.13 -25.27 0.01
N ASP A 245 7.97 -25.33 -1.32
CA ASP A 245 7.36 -26.46 -2.02
C ASP A 245 8.17 -27.75 -1.85
N VAL A 246 9.49 -27.67 -1.66
CA VAL A 246 10.36 -28.83 -1.42
C VAL A 246 10.20 -29.38 -0.01
N GLY A 247 9.87 -28.52 0.97
CA GLY A 247 9.69 -28.92 2.36
C GLY A 247 8.78 -27.96 3.13
N PRO A 248 7.45 -28.18 3.07
CA PRO A 248 6.48 -27.29 3.72
C PRO A 248 6.54 -27.44 5.24
N ALA A 249 7.41 -26.68 5.88
CA ALA A 249 7.58 -26.67 7.32
C ALA A 249 7.64 -25.25 7.87
N LEU A 250 7.04 -25.01 9.05
CA LEU A 250 7.12 -23.71 9.73
C LEU A 250 8.55 -23.17 9.90
N PRO A 251 9.55 -24.00 10.23
CA PRO A 251 10.93 -23.54 10.30
C PRO A 251 11.47 -23.04 8.94
N ALA A 252 11.11 -23.69 7.82
CA ALA A 252 11.50 -23.26 6.49
C ALA A 252 10.84 -21.92 6.13
N LEU A 253 9.54 -21.76 6.44
CA LEU A 253 8.83 -20.51 6.29
C LEU A 253 9.51 -19.38 7.08
N ALA A 254 9.82 -19.63 8.36
CA ALA A 254 10.47 -18.65 9.22
C ALA A 254 11.86 -18.27 8.69
N LEU A 255 12.65 -19.25 8.24
CA LEU A 255 13.99 -19.03 7.70
C LEU A 255 13.94 -18.23 6.40
N MET A 256 13.10 -18.60 5.44
CA MET A 256 12.95 -17.89 4.17
C MET A 256 12.38 -16.48 4.38
N GLY A 257 11.37 -16.32 5.25
CA GLY A 257 10.87 -15.02 5.66
C GLY A 257 11.94 -14.12 6.28
N LEU A 258 12.79 -14.69 7.15
CA LEU A 258 13.89 -13.97 7.78
C LEU A 258 14.98 -13.58 6.77
N LEU A 259 15.43 -14.50 5.93
CA LEU A 259 16.45 -14.24 4.92
C LEU A 259 16.01 -13.17 3.92
N GLY A 260 14.80 -13.29 3.38
CA GLY A 260 14.23 -12.29 2.48
C GLY A 260 14.12 -10.93 3.15
N SER A 261 13.54 -10.89 4.37
CA SER A 261 13.39 -9.64 5.12
C SER A 261 14.74 -9.00 5.51
N LEU A 262 15.77 -9.79 5.83
CA LEU A 262 17.11 -9.28 6.09
C LEU A 262 17.77 -8.71 4.83
N GLY A 263 17.60 -9.35 3.69
CA GLY A 263 18.08 -8.88 2.40
C GLY A 263 17.53 -7.49 2.07
N PHE A 264 16.21 -7.34 2.11
CA PHE A 264 15.55 -6.06 1.91
C PHE A 264 15.90 -5.02 2.98
N ALA A 265 15.96 -5.41 4.26
CA ALA A 265 16.31 -4.51 5.34
C ALA A 265 17.77 -4.00 5.21
N ARG A 266 18.69 -4.83 4.73
CA ARG A 266 20.06 -4.41 4.39
C ARG A 266 20.07 -3.41 3.24
N TRP A 267 19.26 -3.65 2.21
CA TRP A 267 19.14 -2.74 1.07
C TRP A 267 18.55 -1.38 1.50
N ILE A 268 17.47 -1.34 2.30
CA ILE A 268 16.88 -0.12 2.86
C ILE A 268 17.95 0.72 3.59
N ILE A 269 18.83 0.08 4.39
CA ILE A 269 19.87 0.82 5.13
C ILE A 269 20.98 1.31 4.21
N ALA A 270 21.40 0.51 3.25
CA ALA A 270 22.43 0.90 2.28
C ALA A 270 21.94 2.04 1.37
N GLY A 271 20.63 2.10 1.12
CA GLY A 271 19.99 3.09 0.27
C GLY A 271 19.58 4.41 0.93
N ARG A 272 19.74 4.57 2.25
CA ARG A 272 19.20 5.67 3.10
C ARG A 272 19.40 7.13 2.61
N ARG A 273 20.05 7.36 1.48
CA ARG A 273 20.19 8.67 0.82
C ARG A 273 19.82 8.64 -0.66
N ARG A 274 19.18 7.56 -1.15
CA ARG A 274 18.87 7.34 -2.56
C ARG A 274 17.43 6.82 -2.71
N PRO A 275 16.78 6.98 -3.87
CA PRO A 275 15.44 6.42 -4.12
C PRO A 275 15.36 4.88 -3.98
N GLY A 276 16.51 4.22 -3.84
CA GLY A 276 16.60 2.76 -3.66
C GLY A 276 16.04 2.23 -2.33
N ASP A 277 15.92 3.05 -1.28
CA ASP A 277 15.30 2.64 -0.02
C ASP A 277 13.79 2.43 -0.16
N ALA A 278 13.13 3.27 -0.93
CA ALA A 278 11.70 3.14 -1.22
C ALA A 278 11.41 1.92 -2.10
N VAL A 279 12.28 1.61 -3.09
CA VAL A 279 12.20 0.39 -3.90
C VAL A 279 12.31 -0.85 -3.00
N ALA A 280 13.28 -0.86 -2.10
CA ALA A 280 13.50 -1.98 -1.19
C ALA A 280 12.34 -2.16 -0.19
N LEU A 281 11.74 -1.08 0.31
CA LEU A 281 10.58 -1.14 1.19
C LEU A 281 9.34 -1.68 0.45
N THR A 282 9.08 -1.19 -0.76
CA THR A 282 8.00 -1.70 -1.61
C THR A 282 8.23 -3.17 -1.92
N GLY A 283 9.46 -3.55 -2.28
CA GLY A 283 9.83 -4.95 -2.55
C GLY A 283 9.62 -5.86 -1.34
N LEU A 284 9.97 -5.38 -0.15
CA LEU A 284 9.74 -6.14 1.08
C LEU A 284 8.24 -6.36 1.34
N VAL A 285 7.42 -5.34 1.19
CA VAL A 285 5.96 -5.47 1.37
C VAL A 285 5.38 -6.45 0.35
N THR A 286 5.76 -6.35 -0.92
CA THR A 286 5.33 -7.25 -1.98
C THR A 286 5.80 -8.68 -1.72
N PHE A 287 7.07 -8.87 -1.32
CA PHE A 287 7.63 -10.16 -0.92
C PHE A 287 6.79 -10.80 0.19
N LEU A 288 6.52 -10.07 1.27
CA LEU A 288 5.75 -10.59 2.42
C LEU A 288 4.31 -10.95 2.04
N MET A 289 3.66 -10.12 1.23
CA MET A 289 2.30 -10.38 0.78
C MET A 289 2.23 -11.64 -0.09
N LEU A 290 3.11 -11.77 -1.07
CA LEU A 290 3.10 -12.89 -2.01
C LEU A 290 3.60 -14.19 -1.36
N PHE A 291 4.67 -14.11 -0.58
CA PHE A 291 5.21 -15.27 0.15
C PHE A 291 4.23 -15.76 1.23
N GLY A 292 3.58 -14.83 1.95
CA GLY A 292 2.53 -15.18 2.90
C GLY A 292 1.32 -15.84 2.23
N LEU A 293 0.95 -15.39 1.03
CA LEU A 293 -0.14 -16.01 0.25
C LEU A 293 0.23 -17.42 -0.20
N ALA A 294 1.46 -17.65 -0.65
CA ALA A 294 1.95 -18.99 -1.00
C ALA A 294 2.01 -19.94 0.20
N ALA A 295 2.23 -19.41 1.39
CA ALA A 295 2.23 -20.17 2.65
C ALA A 295 0.82 -20.42 3.23
N SER A 296 -0.23 -19.82 2.65
CA SER A 296 -1.60 -20.01 3.09
C SER A 296 -2.15 -21.36 2.65
N PRO A 297 -2.92 -22.08 3.50
CA PRO A 297 -3.58 -23.34 3.13
C PRO A 297 -4.64 -23.14 2.03
N THR A 298 -5.09 -21.90 1.81
CA THR A 298 -5.99 -21.51 0.71
C THR A 298 -5.20 -21.08 -0.52
N SER A 299 -4.06 -21.76 -0.81
CA SER A 299 -3.15 -21.39 -1.89
C SER A 299 -3.91 -21.14 -3.21
N PHE A 300 -3.98 -19.87 -3.58
CA PHE A 300 -4.37 -19.49 -4.92
C PHE A 300 -3.17 -19.75 -5.80
N GLU A 301 -3.20 -20.83 -6.57
CA GLU A 301 -2.19 -21.16 -7.57
C GLU A 301 -2.24 -20.15 -8.74
N VAL A 302 -1.85 -18.90 -8.48
CA VAL A 302 -1.65 -17.95 -9.58
C VAL A 302 -0.19 -18.01 -9.98
N PRO A 303 0.12 -18.41 -11.22
CA PRO A 303 1.48 -18.46 -11.73
C PRO A 303 2.18 -17.11 -11.56
N VAL A 304 3.43 -17.11 -11.12
CA VAL A 304 4.22 -15.88 -10.90
C VAL A 304 4.32 -15.04 -12.17
N LEU A 305 4.36 -15.69 -13.34
CA LEU A 305 4.41 -15.03 -14.64
C LEU A 305 3.15 -14.21 -14.92
N ASP A 306 1.97 -14.72 -14.59
CA ASP A 306 0.70 -14.00 -14.78
C ASP A 306 0.66 -12.75 -13.91
N ARG A 307 1.20 -12.81 -12.68
CA ARG A 307 1.31 -11.63 -11.80
C ARG A 307 2.26 -10.57 -12.33
N ILE A 308 3.39 -11.00 -12.91
CA ILE A 308 4.34 -10.07 -13.55
C ILE A 308 3.66 -9.40 -14.76
N ALA A 309 2.90 -10.16 -15.54
CA ALA A 309 2.14 -9.64 -16.66
C ALA A 309 1.06 -8.64 -16.20
N ASP A 310 0.30 -8.95 -15.14
CA ASP A 310 -0.72 -8.07 -14.55
C ASP A 310 -0.12 -6.76 -14.05
N ILE A 311 1.00 -6.83 -13.32
CA ILE A 311 1.72 -5.64 -12.84
C ILE A 311 2.23 -4.82 -14.03
N GLY A 312 2.77 -5.48 -15.06
CA GLY A 312 3.25 -4.83 -16.28
C GLY A 312 2.12 -4.13 -17.04
N MET A 313 1.00 -4.80 -17.24
CA MET A 313 -0.16 -4.28 -17.94
C MET A 313 -0.78 -3.08 -17.20
N LEU A 314 -0.97 -3.19 -15.87
CA LEU A 314 -1.50 -2.08 -15.09
C LEU A 314 -0.55 -0.89 -15.04
N SER A 315 0.75 -1.14 -15.08
CA SER A 315 1.75 -0.08 -15.13
C SER A 315 1.70 0.66 -16.45
N LEU A 316 1.58 -0.06 -17.56
CA LEU A 316 1.40 0.53 -18.89
C LEU A 316 0.11 1.33 -18.97
N TYR A 317 -1.00 0.79 -18.45
CA TYR A 317 -2.26 1.49 -18.31
C TYR A 317 -2.10 2.78 -17.49
N THR A 318 -1.44 2.70 -16.33
CA THR A 318 -1.23 3.84 -15.44
C THR A 318 -0.47 4.97 -16.12
N VAL A 319 0.61 4.63 -16.85
CA VAL A 319 1.39 5.61 -17.62
C VAL A 319 0.54 6.24 -18.71
N GLY A 320 -0.15 5.43 -19.49
CA GLY A 320 -0.98 5.91 -20.62
C GLY A 320 -2.14 6.79 -20.13
N ALA A 321 -2.88 6.33 -19.13
CA ALA A 321 -4.04 7.06 -18.60
C ALA A 321 -3.64 8.36 -17.91
N THR A 322 -2.52 8.37 -17.16
CA THR A 322 -1.99 9.61 -16.54
C THR A 322 -1.47 10.60 -17.56
N ALA A 323 -0.77 10.14 -18.58
CA ALA A 323 -0.29 11.01 -19.66
C ALA A 323 -1.44 11.67 -20.42
N LEU A 324 -2.57 10.98 -20.56
CA LEU A 324 -3.74 11.47 -21.28
C LEU A 324 -4.62 12.40 -20.44
N LEU A 325 -4.91 12.03 -19.20
CA LEU A 325 -5.96 12.67 -18.39
C LEU A 325 -5.45 13.77 -17.45
N LEU A 326 -4.23 13.65 -16.90
CA LEU A 326 -3.71 14.66 -15.98
C LEU A 326 -3.45 16.02 -16.63
N PRO A 327 -2.89 16.16 -17.85
CA PRO A 327 -2.71 17.45 -18.50
C PRO A 327 -4.03 18.18 -18.76
N LEU A 328 -5.13 17.44 -18.96
CA LEU A 328 -6.47 18.00 -19.18
C LEU A 328 -7.07 18.59 -17.90
N SER A 329 -6.59 18.17 -16.74
CA SER A 329 -7.08 18.63 -15.43
C SER A 329 -6.28 19.80 -14.83
N GLU A 330 -5.16 20.18 -15.43
CA GLU A 330 -4.39 21.33 -14.97
C GLU A 330 -5.05 22.64 -15.39
N PRO A 331 -5.23 23.62 -14.46
CA PRO A 331 -5.73 24.93 -14.83
C PRO A 331 -4.71 25.57 -15.78
N ARG A 332 -5.18 25.94 -16.98
CA ARG A 332 -4.34 26.67 -17.93
C ARG A 332 -3.85 27.96 -17.27
N PRO A 333 -2.54 28.26 -17.31
CA PRO A 333 -2.05 29.52 -16.79
C PRO A 333 -2.81 30.67 -17.48
N PRO A 334 -3.20 31.73 -16.76
CA PRO A 334 -3.95 32.83 -17.34
C PRO A 334 -3.16 33.40 -18.53
N VAL A 335 -3.86 33.48 -19.67
CA VAL A 335 -3.32 34.06 -20.92
C VAL A 335 -2.79 35.45 -20.61
N GLY A 336 -1.48 35.63 -20.69
CA GLY A 336 -0.80 36.91 -20.37
C GLY A 336 0.20 36.88 -19.20
N SER A 337 0.32 35.76 -18.46
CA SER A 337 1.34 35.65 -17.41
C SER A 337 2.76 35.47 -17.98
N ALA A 338 2.89 34.87 -19.16
CA ALA A 338 4.16 34.73 -19.87
C ALA A 338 4.69 36.07 -20.40
N ASP A 339 3.81 36.96 -20.85
CA ASP A 339 4.17 38.29 -21.36
C ASP A 339 4.62 39.27 -20.25
N ARG A 340 4.16 39.07 -19.01
CA ARG A 340 4.61 39.88 -17.87
C ARG A 340 5.98 39.44 -17.35
N ALA A 341 6.28 38.15 -17.39
CA ALA A 341 7.59 37.65 -16.99
C ALA A 341 8.70 37.96 -17.99
N ALA A 342 8.35 38.17 -19.27
CA ALA A 342 9.31 38.58 -20.30
C ALA A 342 9.58 40.11 -20.32
N ARG A 343 8.78 40.89 -19.59
CA ARG A 343 8.92 42.37 -19.50
C ARG A 343 9.49 42.87 -18.16
N ALA A 344 9.75 42.00 -17.21
CA ALA A 344 10.42 42.26 -15.94
C ALA A 344 11.87 41.74 -15.99
#